data_4da6a9873448b3d36073c0353b3e5ab8
#
_entry.id   4da6a9873448b3d36073c0353b3e5ab8
#
_cell.length_a   1.000
_cell.length_b   1.000
_cell.length_c   1.000
_cell.angle_alpha   90.00
_cell.angle_beta   90.00
_cell.angle_gamma   90.00
#
_symmetry.space_group_name_H-M   'P 1'
#
loop_
_entity.id
_entity.type
_entity.pdbx_description
1 polymer ?
#
loop_
_entity_poly.entity_id
_entity_poly.type
_entity_poly.pdbx_seq_one_letter_code
_entity_poly.pdbx_strand_id
1 'polypeptide(L)'
;YTHSGVIASAIAMDKELSKRIFIKNKILTPKYITYSFNKSKFSLIKLIEKKFKFPVVIKPINEGSSVNVFICTKKNIIQNIKSLKSYKKIIIEKFIPGREIQAAIIGSKKLGAIELKPKRKFYDYQAKYNSKAKTKHIIPVDLTASHYDKLMNLALKAHRLIGCRG
;
A
#
# COMPACT_ATOMS: atom_id res chain seq x y z
N TYR A 1 26.02 1.39 -7.20
CA TYR A 1 24.62 1.75 -7.46
C TYR A 1 23.99 2.32 -6.17
N THR A 2 23.00 3.17 -6.33
CA THR A 2 22.34 3.89 -5.22
C THR A 2 21.15 3.15 -4.63
N HIS A 3 20.65 2.10 -5.29
CA HIS A 3 19.48 1.35 -4.86
C HIS A 3 19.71 0.50 -3.62
N SER A 4 18.62 0.13 -2.96
CA SER A 4 18.63 -0.84 -1.87
C SER A 4 19.11 -2.22 -2.36
N GLY A 5 19.78 -2.97 -1.48
CA GLY A 5 20.27 -4.31 -1.81
C GLY A 5 19.15 -5.32 -2.06
N VAL A 6 19.50 -6.50 -2.58
CA VAL A 6 18.58 -7.55 -3.00
C VAL A 6 17.58 -7.93 -1.90
N ILE A 7 18.06 -8.16 -0.68
CA ILE A 7 17.20 -8.56 0.46
C ILE A 7 16.16 -7.48 0.78
N ALA A 8 16.60 -6.21 0.91
CA ALA A 8 15.70 -5.11 1.20
C ALA A 8 14.65 -4.92 0.09
N SER A 9 15.06 -5.02 -1.16
CA SER A 9 14.17 -4.92 -2.33
C SER A 9 13.16 -6.07 -2.36
N ALA A 10 13.57 -7.30 -2.08
CA ALA A 10 12.68 -8.45 -2.01
C ALA A 10 11.65 -8.31 -0.87
N ILE A 11 12.08 -7.87 0.30
CA ILE A 11 11.19 -7.60 1.44
C ILE A 11 10.20 -6.48 1.11
N ALA A 12 10.66 -5.38 0.52
CA ALA A 12 9.82 -4.25 0.16
C ALA A 12 8.78 -4.61 -0.92
N MET A 13 9.12 -5.49 -1.86
CA MET A 13 8.22 -5.97 -2.90
C MET A 13 7.13 -6.87 -2.33
N ASP A 14 7.41 -7.70 -1.31
CA ASP A 14 6.43 -8.56 -0.66
C ASP A 14 5.64 -7.80 0.41
N LYS A 15 4.38 -7.46 0.07
CA LYS A 15 3.50 -6.68 0.96
C LYS A 15 3.16 -7.39 2.28
N GLU A 16 3.09 -8.72 2.26
CA GLU A 16 2.83 -9.48 3.50
C GLU A 16 4.04 -9.45 4.41
N LEU A 17 5.23 -9.68 3.86
CA LEU A 17 6.47 -9.68 4.64
C LEU A 17 6.76 -8.31 5.22
N SER A 18 6.66 -7.25 4.41
CA SER A 18 6.80 -5.86 4.89
C SER A 18 5.83 -5.54 6.03
N LYS A 19 4.54 -5.93 5.89
CA LYS A 19 3.54 -5.71 6.93
C LYS A 19 3.83 -6.48 8.22
N ARG A 20 4.33 -7.70 8.14
CA ARG A 20 4.74 -8.47 9.33
C ARG A 20 5.86 -7.76 10.09
N ILE A 21 6.87 -7.24 9.37
CA ILE A 21 7.95 -6.45 9.96
C ILE A 21 7.40 -5.19 10.62
N PHE A 22 6.54 -4.46 9.93
CA PHE A 22 5.94 -3.22 10.44
C PHE A 22 5.12 -3.46 11.70
N ILE A 23 4.24 -4.46 11.70
CA ILE A 23 3.39 -4.81 12.86
C ILE A 23 4.25 -5.20 14.06
N LYS A 24 5.28 -6.07 13.86
CA LYS A 24 6.21 -6.47 14.92
C LYS A 24 6.89 -5.25 15.57
N ASN A 25 7.17 -4.21 14.77
CA ASN A 25 7.86 -3.00 15.22
C ASN A 25 6.91 -1.83 15.53
N LYS A 26 5.61 -2.10 15.72
CA LYS A 26 4.60 -1.11 16.11
C LYS A 26 4.44 0.03 15.08
N ILE A 27 4.67 -0.24 13.80
CA ILE A 27 4.30 0.66 12.70
C ILE A 27 2.88 0.31 12.28
N LEU A 28 2.01 1.32 12.30
CA LEU A 28 0.62 1.15 11.88
C LEU A 28 0.53 0.82 10.39
N THR A 29 -0.23 -0.20 10.07
CA THR A 29 -0.55 -0.60 8.71
C THR A 29 -1.99 -1.11 8.66
N PRO A 30 -2.71 -0.99 7.54
CA PRO A 30 -4.08 -1.50 7.43
C PRO A 30 -4.17 -2.96 7.86
N LYS A 31 -5.18 -3.31 8.66
CA LYS A 31 -5.49 -4.70 8.98
C LYS A 31 -5.69 -5.49 7.69
N TYR A 32 -5.18 -6.70 7.61
CA TYR A 32 -5.20 -7.51 6.40
C TYR A 32 -5.42 -8.99 6.66
N ILE A 33 -5.78 -9.69 5.61
CA ILE A 33 -5.70 -11.14 5.46
C ILE A 33 -5.04 -11.46 4.12
N THR A 34 -4.46 -12.64 4.00
CA THR A 34 -3.97 -13.17 2.73
C THR A 34 -4.84 -14.33 2.27
N TYR A 35 -4.96 -14.48 0.96
CA TYR A 35 -5.71 -15.56 0.34
C TYR A 35 -4.91 -16.20 -0.79
N SER A 36 -4.83 -17.53 -0.76
CA SER A 36 -4.24 -18.34 -1.82
C SER A 36 -5.38 -19.05 -2.59
N PHE A 37 -5.30 -19.04 -3.92
CA PHE A 37 -6.40 -19.50 -4.79
C PHE A 37 -6.66 -20.99 -4.77
N ASN A 38 -5.85 -21.77 -4.07
CA ASN A 38 -6.09 -23.19 -3.79
C ASN A 38 -7.14 -23.44 -2.68
N LYS A 39 -7.65 -22.37 -2.03
CA LYS A 39 -8.64 -22.45 -0.95
C LYS A 39 -10.05 -22.10 -1.45
N SER A 40 -11.09 -22.58 -0.73
CA SER A 40 -12.49 -22.29 -1.05
C SER A 40 -12.80 -20.77 -1.03
N LYS A 41 -13.43 -20.28 -2.09
CA LYS A 41 -13.85 -18.86 -2.23
C LYS A 41 -15.00 -18.49 -1.30
N PHE A 42 -15.90 -19.43 -1.02
CA PHE A 42 -17.07 -19.17 -0.17
C PHE A 42 -16.67 -18.84 1.26
N SER A 43 -15.68 -19.53 1.79
CA SER A 43 -15.11 -19.22 3.11
C SER A 43 -14.42 -17.86 3.16
N LEU A 44 -13.86 -17.38 2.02
CA LEU A 44 -13.19 -16.10 1.94
C LEU A 44 -14.15 -14.91 2.13
N ILE A 45 -15.30 -14.90 1.45
CA ILE A 45 -16.27 -13.79 1.56
C ILE A 45 -16.79 -13.67 3.00
N LYS A 46 -17.18 -14.78 3.60
CA LYS A 46 -17.58 -14.80 5.02
C LYS A 46 -16.48 -14.29 5.95
N LEU A 47 -15.22 -14.66 5.68
CA LEU A 47 -14.08 -14.20 6.47
C LEU A 47 -13.87 -12.69 6.32
N ILE A 48 -14.00 -12.16 5.11
CA ILE A 48 -13.89 -10.71 4.84
C ILE A 48 -14.98 -9.96 5.61
N GLU A 49 -16.23 -10.39 5.51
CA GLU A 49 -17.36 -9.76 6.22
C GLU A 49 -17.20 -9.81 7.75
N LYS A 50 -16.66 -10.90 8.28
CA LYS A 50 -16.38 -11.02 9.72
C LYS A 50 -15.25 -10.10 10.18
N LYS A 51 -14.21 -9.91 9.36
CA LYS A 51 -12.99 -9.18 9.76
C LYS A 51 -13.00 -7.70 9.39
N PHE A 52 -13.71 -7.33 8.34
CA PHE A 52 -13.70 -5.97 7.79
C PHE A 52 -15.09 -5.45 7.52
N LYS A 53 -15.23 -4.10 7.64
CA LYS A 53 -16.33 -3.37 7.02
C LYS A 53 -15.91 -2.98 5.60
N PHE A 54 -16.81 -3.10 4.64
CA PHE A 54 -16.58 -2.60 3.28
C PHE A 54 -16.50 -1.06 3.26
N PRO A 55 -15.76 -0.47 2.31
CA PRO A 55 -14.96 -1.13 1.27
C PRO A 55 -13.66 -1.75 1.80
N VAL A 56 -13.13 -2.70 1.04
CA VAL A 56 -11.80 -3.30 1.24
C VAL A 56 -10.94 -3.09 0.00
N VAL A 57 -9.61 -3.17 0.17
CA VAL A 57 -8.66 -3.15 -0.93
C VAL A 57 -8.17 -4.56 -1.17
N ILE A 58 -8.21 -5.03 -2.43
CA ILE A 58 -7.58 -6.28 -2.84
C ILE A 58 -6.48 -6.01 -3.85
N LYS A 59 -5.37 -6.72 -3.74
CA LYS A 59 -4.20 -6.55 -4.62
C LYS A 59 -3.28 -7.77 -4.59
N PRO A 60 -2.46 -7.99 -5.62
CA PRO A 60 -1.39 -8.96 -5.57
C PRO A 60 -0.37 -8.64 -4.48
N ILE A 61 0.28 -9.68 -3.92
CA ILE A 61 1.31 -9.48 -2.88
C ILE A 61 2.56 -8.83 -3.47
N ASN A 62 2.98 -9.24 -4.68
CA ASN A 62 4.30 -8.93 -5.24
C ASN A 62 4.24 -8.00 -6.47
N GLU A 63 3.21 -7.14 -6.55
CA GLU A 63 3.12 -6.13 -7.60
C GLU A 63 3.42 -4.72 -7.10
N GLY A 64 3.85 -3.86 -8.02
CA GLY A 64 4.09 -2.43 -7.78
C GLY A 64 3.11 -1.53 -8.51
N SER A 65 3.33 -0.23 -8.45
CA SER A 65 2.68 0.83 -9.26
C SER A 65 1.15 0.79 -9.33
N SER A 66 0.50 0.29 -8.29
CA SER A 66 -0.97 0.09 -8.25
C SER A 66 -1.51 -0.86 -9.32
N VAL A 67 -0.67 -1.71 -9.91
CA VAL A 67 -1.10 -2.75 -10.85
C VAL A 67 -2.05 -3.71 -10.13
N ASN A 68 -3.23 -3.90 -10.72
CA ASN A 68 -4.27 -4.81 -10.20
C ASN A 68 -4.67 -4.55 -8.73
N VAL A 69 -4.71 -3.27 -8.33
CA VAL A 69 -5.25 -2.82 -7.04
C VAL A 69 -6.70 -2.42 -7.22
N PHE A 70 -7.61 -3.02 -6.45
CA PHE A 70 -9.04 -2.75 -6.52
C PHE A 70 -9.61 -2.35 -5.16
N ILE A 71 -10.39 -1.27 -5.13
CA ILE A 71 -11.26 -0.94 -4.00
C ILE A 71 -12.58 -1.65 -4.21
N CYS A 72 -12.89 -2.58 -3.32
CA CYS A 72 -14.02 -3.49 -3.47
C CYS A 72 -15.13 -3.21 -2.48
N THR A 73 -16.36 -3.19 -3.01
CA THR A 73 -17.61 -3.28 -2.25
C THR A 73 -18.11 -4.72 -2.26
N LYS A 74 -19.20 -5.02 -1.52
CA LYS A 74 -19.86 -6.34 -1.59
C LYS A 74 -20.29 -6.72 -3.01
N LYS A 75 -20.63 -5.73 -3.85
CA LYS A 75 -21.16 -5.95 -5.22
C LYS A 75 -20.09 -6.44 -6.20
N ASN A 76 -18.85 -5.94 -6.09
CA ASN A 76 -17.81 -6.19 -7.11
C ASN A 76 -16.64 -7.05 -6.63
N ILE A 77 -16.58 -7.42 -5.34
CA ILE A 77 -15.44 -8.14 -4.78
C ILE A 77 -15.20 -9.51 -5.44
N ILE A 78 -16.26 -10.26 -5.75
CA ILE A 78 -16.15 -11.59 -6.37
C ILE A 78 -15.53 -11.47 -7.77
N GLN A 79 -15.97 -10.51 -8.56
CA GLN A 79 -15.43 -10.27 -9.91
C GLN A 79 -13.96 -9.89 -9.84
N ASN A 80 -13.58 -8.98 -8.95
CA ASN A 80 -12.20 -8.53 -8.79
C ASN A 80 -11.29 -9.62 -8.23
N ILE A 81 -11.77 -10.50 -7.34
CA ILE A 81 -11.01 -11.68 -6.91
C ILE A 81 -10.79 -12.63 -8.10
N LYS A 82 -11.79 -12.83 -8.96
CA LYS A 82 -11.65 -13.69 -10.15
C LYS A 82 -10.60 -13.16 -11.13
N SER A 83 -10.52 -11.83 -11.34
CA SER A 83 -9.52 -11.23 -12.22
C SER A 83 -8.08 -11.39 -11.72
N LEU A 84 -7.91 -11.63 -10.42
CA LEU A 84 -6.59 -11.87 -9.80
C LEU A 84 -6.19 -13.36 -9.74
N LYS A 85 -6.93 -14.26 -10.40
CA LYS A 85 -6.70 -15.72 -10.32
C LYS A 85 -5.33 -16.16 -10.83
N SER A 86 -4.72 -15.40 -11.75
CA SER A 86 -3.37 -15.65 -12.25
C SER A 86 -2.28 -15.49 -11.18
N TYR A 87 -2.56 -14.74 -10.14
CA TYR A 87 -1.65 -14.59 -9.00
C TYR A 87 -1.83 -15.75 -8.01
N LYS A 88 -0.73 -16.33 -7.55
CA LYS A 88 -0.78 -17.43 -6.57
C LYS A 88 -1.41 -17.02 -5.25
N LYS A 89 -1.19 -15.75 -4.85
CA LYS A 89 -1.61 -15.21 -3.56
C LYS A 89 -1.93 -13.72 -3.67
N ILE A 90 -2.98 -13.29 -2.98
CA ILE A 90 -3.41 -11.89 -2.90
C ILE A 90 -3.51 -11.45 -1.43
N ILE A 91 -3.46 -10.14 -1.22
CA ILE A 91 -3.73 -9.51 0.07
C ILE A 91 -5.03 -8.73 0.01
N ILE A 92 -5.83 -8.86 1.06
CA ILE A 92 -7.09 -8.13 1.26
C ILE A 92 -6.91 -7.26 2.50
N GLU A 93 -7.10 -5.96 2.37
CA GLU A 93 -6.85 -4.97 3.40
C GLU A 93 -8.11 -4.16 3.72
N LYS A 94 -8.24 -3.70 4.96
CA LYS A 94 -9.18 -2.64 5.30
C LYS A 94 -8.86 -1.40 4.45
N PHE A 95 -9.85 -0.84 3.76
CA PHE A 95 -9.69 0.47 3.12
C PHE A 95 -9.54 1.56 4.19
N ILE A 96 -8.52 2.39 4.04
CA ILE A 96 -8.26 3.54 4.91
C ILE A 96 -8.51 4.81 4.08
N PRO A 97 -9.57 5.56 4.34
CA PRO A 97 -9.77 6.85 3.72
C PRO A 97 -8.77 7.86 4.27
N GLY A 98 -8.36 8.84 3.46
CA GLY A 98 -7.45 9.88 3.89
C GLY A 98 -6.66 10.49 2.74
N ARG A 99 -5.74 11.36 3.12
CA ARG A 99 -4.78 12.00 2.21
C ARG A 99 -3.67 11.01 1.89
N GLU A 100 -3.17 11.02 0.66
CA GLU A 100 -2.02 10.20 0.25
C GLU A 100 -0.76 11.06 0.28
N ILE A 101 0.12 10.79 1.22
CA ILE A 101 1.37 11.51 1.39
C ILE A 101 2.52 10.53 1.25
N GLN A 102 3.46 10.82 0.36
CA GLN A 102 4.68 10.06 0.16
C GLN A 102 5.85 10.79 0.80
N ALA A 103 6.66 10.05 1.57
CA ALA A 103 7.89 10.56 2.19
C ALA A 103 9.10 9.91 1.51
N ALA A 104 10.10 10.72 1.20
CA ALA A 104 11.34 10.28 0.58
C ALA A 104 12.48 10.21 1.61
N ILE A 105 13.16 9.08 1.64
CA ILE A 105 14.32 8.81 2.51
C ILE A 105 15.46 8.30 1.64
N ILE A 106 16.68 8.77 1.90
CA ILE A 106 17.91 8.23 1.32
C ILE A 106 18.94 8.00 2.42
N GLY A 107 19.40 6.77 2.59
CA GLY A 107 20.25 6.41 3.72
C GLY A 107 19.59 6.74 5.05
N SER A 108 20.17 7.66 5.82
CA SER A 108 19.57 8.18 7.06
C SER A 108 18.92 9.55 6.89
N LYS A 109 18.98 10.15 5.70
CA LYS A 109 18.49 11.49 5.40
C LYS A 109 17.00 11.48 5.05
N LYS A 110 16.22 12.33 5.71
CA LYS A 110 14.85 12.67 5.38
C LYS A 110 14.88 13.74 4.30
N LEU A 111 14.46 13.42 3.08
CA LEU A 111 14.51 14.37 1.96
C LEU A 111 13.29 15.27 1.93
N GLY A 112 12.12 14.76 2.27
CA GLY A 112 10.89 15.53 2.26
C GLY A 112 9.65 14.65 2.03
N ALA A 113 8.51 15.31 1.94
CA ALA A 113 7.24 14.66 1.66
C ALA A 113 6.44 15.41 0.60
N ILE A 114 5.60 14.68 -0.13
CA ILE A 114 4.72 15.19 -1.16
C ILE A 114 3.30 14.64 -0.97
N GLU A 115 2.29 15.48 -1.07
CA GLU A 115 0.91 15.01 -1.12
C GLU A 115 0.47 14.79 -2.56
N LEU A 116 -0.13 13.63 -2.80
CA LEU A 116 -0.69 13.24 -4.07
C LEU A 116 -2.22 13.42 -4.02
N LYS A 117 -2.73 14.36 -4.80
CA LYS A 117 -4.17 14.64 -4.89
C LYS A 117 -4.69 14.31 -6.27
N PRO A 118 -5.08 13.05 -6.52
CA PRO A 118 -5.64 12.67 -7.81
C PRO A 118 -7.01 13.34 -8.01
N LYS A 119 -7.35 13.69 -9.24
CA LYS A 119 -8.72 14.11 -9.59
C LYS A 119 -9.72 12.97 -9.48
N ARG A 120 -9.25 11.72 -9.56
CA ARG A 120 -10.03 10.50 -9.43
C ARG A 120 -10.17 10.12 -7.95
N LYS A 121 -11.16 9.28 -7.64
CA LYS A 121 -11.42 8.80 -6.27
C LYS A 121 -10.26 8.01 -5.65
N PHE A 122 -9.30 7.54 -6.47
CA PHE A 122 -8.16 6.75 -6.03
C PHE A 122 -6.92 6.99 -6.91
N TYR A 123 -5.73 6.94 -6.33
CA TYR A 123 -4.44 7.06 -7.02
C TYR A 123 -4.05 5.71 -7.64
N ASP A 124 -4.80 5.31 -8.67
CA ASP A 124 -4.60 4.07 -9.42
C ASP A 124 -3.47 4.19 -10.45
N TYR A 125 -3.24 3.11 -11.21
CA TYR A 125 -2.25 3.08 -12.30
C TYR A 125 -2.49 4.21 -13.32
N GLN A 126 -3.75 4.46 -13.68
CA GLN A 126 -4.11 5.53 -14.61
C GLN A 126 -3.82 6.92 -14.04
N ALA A 127 -4.04 7.12 -12.74
CA ALA A 127 -3.71 8.38 -12.08
C ALA A 127 -2.20 8.62 -11.98
N LYS A 128 -1.39 7.55 -12.03
CA LYS A 128 0.08 7.63 -11.96
C LYS A 128 0.73 7.92 -13.32
N TYR A 129 0.25 7.29 -14.37
CA TYR A 129 0.96 7.23 -15.65
C TYR A 129 0.22 7.86 -16.83
N ASN A 130 -1.07 8.17 -16.70
CA ASN A 130 -1.80 8.84 -17.74
C ASN A 130 -1.60 10.37 -17.64
N SER A 131 -1.01 10.99 -18.65
CA SER A 131 -0.79 12.45 -18.71
C SER A 131 -2.07 13.28 -18.56
N LYS A 132 -3.23 12.71 -18.94
CA LYS A 132 -4.55 13.33 -18.78
C LYS A 132 -5.13 13.21 -17.38
N ALA A 133 -4.53 12.42 -16.48
CA ALA A 133 -5.05 12.18 -15.12
C ALA A 133 -4.96 13.40 -14.21
N LYS A 134 -4.07 14.36 -14.52
CA LYS A 134 -3.90 15.65 -13.83
C LYS A 134 -3.84 15.50 -12.29
N THR A 135 -3.09 14.53 -11.78
CA THR A 135 -2.81 14.42 -10.35
C THR A 135 -2.04 15.65 -9.89
N LYS A 136 -2.52 16.32 -8.86
CA LYS A 136 -1.79 17.44 -8.25
C LYS A 136 -0.73 16.89 -7.29
N HIS A 137 0.48 17.41 -7.43
CA HIS A 137 1.61 17.17 -6.55
C HIS A 137 1.80 18.41 -5.69
N ILE A 138 1.55 18.29 -4.38
CA ILE A 138 1.56 19.44 -3.46
C ILE A 138 2.82 19.40 -2.61
N ILE A 139 3.66 20.40 -2.78
CA ILE A 139 4.90 20.65 -2.03
C ILE A 139 4.95 22.15 -1.71
N PRO A 140 5.16 22.53 -0.44
CA PRO A 140 5.21 21.69 0.76
C PRO A 140 3.86 21.07 1.08
N VAL A 141 3.90 19.95 1.83
CA VAL A 141 2.68 19.30 2.32
C VAL A 141 2.09 20.15 3.44
N ASP A 142 0.79 20.45 3.34
CA ASP A 142 0.05 21.17 4.38
C ASP A 142 -0.18 20.26 5.61
N LEU A 143 0.77 20.28 6.53
CA LEU A 143 0.77 19.60 7.81
C LEU A 143 1.36 20.52 8.89
N THR A 144 0.89 20.36 10.12
CA THR A 144 1.58 20.99 11.25
C THR A 144 2.99 20.40 11.40
N ALA A 145 3.94 21.17 11.95
CA ALA A 145 5.31 20.72 12.17
C ALA A 145 5.36 19.35 12.91
N SER A 146 4.55 19.20 13.96
CA SER A 146 4.46 17.95 14.72
C SER A 146 4.01 16.74 13.87
N HIS A 147 3.01 16.92 12.99
CA HIS A 147 2.56 15.85 12.11
C HIS A 147 3.57 15.54 11.01
N TYR A 148 4.23 16.56 10.47
CA TYR A 148 5.29 16.39 9.49
C TYR A 148 6.48 15.60 10.08
N ASP A 149 6.92 15.95 11.28
CA ASP A 149 8.00 15.24 11.97
C ASP A 149 7.64 13.79 12.28
N LYS A 150 6.43 13.54 12.74
CA LYS A 150 5.92 12.16 12.95
C LYS A 150 5.92 11.35 11.66
N LEU A 151 5.47 11.94 10.55
CA LEU A 151 5.47 11.31 9.22
C LEU A 151 6.89 10.92 8.81
N MET A 152 7.83 11.87 8.86
CA MET A 152 9.21 11.67 8.41
C MET A 152 9.96 10.69 9.33
N ASN A 153 9.70 10.71 10.65
CA ASN A 153 10.26 9.75 11.59
C ASN A 153 9.74 8.34 11.34
N LEU A 154 8.44 8.21 11.04
CA LEU A 154 7.81 6.92 10.73
C LEU A 154 8.37 6.34 9.42
N ALA A 155 8.53 7.18 8.39
CA ALA A 155 9.12 6.79 7.11
C ALA A 155 10.57 6.32 7.28
N LEU A 156 11.40 7.06 8.03
CA LEU A 156 12.78 6.67 8.33
C LEU A 156 12.83 5.36 9.12
N LYS A 157 11.93 5.16 10.09
CA LYS A 157 11.83 3.91 10.84
C LYS A 157 11.50 2.74 9.92
N ALA A 158 10.50 2.89 9.03
CA ALA A 158 10.12 1.87 8.07
C ALA A 158 11.27 1.52 7.12
N HIS A 159 11.95 2.54 6.58
CA HIS A 159 13.11 2.42 5.70
C HIS A 159 14.22 1.57 6.35
N ARG A 160 14.58 1.89 7.59
CA ARG A 160 15.62 1.15 8.35
C ARG A 160 15.23 -0.29 8.65
N LEU A 161 13.97 -0.53 9.03
CA LEU A 161 13.50 -1.88 9.38
C LEU A 161 13.52 -2.86 8.21
N ILE A 162 13.32 -2.36 7.00
CA ILE A 162 13.41 -3.17 5.77
C ILE A 162 14.86 -3.30 5.31
N GLY A 163 15.75 -2.43 5.77
CA GLY A 163 17.16 -2.39 5.35
C GLY A 163 17.37 -1.63 4.04
N CYS A 164 16.48 -0.68 3.73
CA CYS A 164 16.60 0.17 2.56
C CYS A 164 17.80 1.12 2.66
N ARG A 165 18.35 1.55 1.50
CA ARG A 165 19.44 2.54 1.39
C ARG A 165 19.04 3.74 0.55
N GLY A 166 18.41 3.51 -0.60
CA GLY A 166 17.94 4.56 -1.50
C GLY A 166 16.80 4.11 -2.36
#